data_8194c3bd2afd0bdd411189a815ab90c4
#
_entry.id   8194c3bd2afd0bdd411189a815ab90c4
#
_cell.length_a   1.000
_cell.length_b   1.000
_cell.length_c   1.000
_cell.angle_alpha   90.00
_cell.angle_beta   90.00
_cell.angle_gamma   90.00
#
_symmetry.space_group_name_H-M   'P 1'
#
loop_
_entity.id
_entity.type
_entity.pdbx_description
1 polymer ?
#
loop_
_entity_poly.entity_id
_entity_poly.type
_entity_poly.pdbx_seq_one_letter_code
_entity_poly.pdbx_strand_id
1 'polypeptide(L)'
;LKSAVSVGIGLFIAFIGLQNAKIVLPNSSTVAGLYSLSSYNANLQSAATLNGTEYVAGTFNDVGITVLLAVIGVIFTAVLVVRNVKGNILWGILATWILGMICQACGLYVPNPANGFYSLFPDFSSGLSIPSLAPIFGKLDFSILKTGEFFVIMFAFLFVDMFDTIGTLIGVSSKANMLDKNGKLPRIKGALMADAVANCEGAVIGTSTTTPFV
;
A
#
# COMPACT_ATOMS: atom_id res chain seq x y z
N LEU A 1 21.75 -13.84 5.32
CA LEU A 1 20.35 -14.11 4.98
C LEU A 1 19.40 -13.05 5.57
N LYS A 2 19.48 -12.74 6.90
CA LYS A 2 18.60 -11.76 7.57
C LYS A 2 18.64 -10.37 6.92
N SER A 3 19.84 -9.84 6.65
CA SER A 3 19.99 -8.53 5.99
C SER A 3 19.43 -8.54 4.57
N ALA A 4 19.58 -9.65 3.83
CA ALA A 4 19.04 -9.78 2.49
C ALA A 4 17.50 -9.77 2.50
N VAL A 5 16.87 -10.43 3.48
CA VAL A 5 15.41 -10.43 3.65
C VAL A 5 14.91 -9.01 3.95
N SER A 6 15.53 -8.29 4.90
CA SER A 6 15.14 -6.91 5.22
C SER A 6 15.26 -5.96 4.03
N VAL A 7 16.35 -6.07 3.24
CA VAL A 7 16.52 -5.26 2.03
C VAL A 7 15.48 -5.62 0.97
N GLY A 8 15.21 -6.92 0.79
CA GLY A 8 14.19 -7.41 -0.15
C GLY A 8 12.80 -6.88 0.18
N ILE A 9 12.41 -6.90 1.46
CA ILE A 9 11.13 -6.35 1.92
C ILE A 9 11.07 -4.83 1.70
N GLY A 10 12.15 -4.10 2.03
CA GLY A 10 12.21 -2.66 1.77
C GLY A 10 12.01 -2.33 0.29
N LEU A 11 12.64 -3.06 -0.61
CA LEU A 11 12.45 -2.91 -2.06
C LEU A 11 11.04 -3.29 -2.51
N PHE A 12 10.46 -4.32 -1.93
CA PHE A 12 9.08 -4.74 -2.22
C PHE A 12 8.07 -3.68 -1.80
N ILE A 13 8.19 -3.11 -0.59
CA ILE A 13 7.34 -2.01 -0.11
C ILE A 13 7.51 -0.78 -1.01
N ALA A 14 8.74 -0.44 -1.39
CA ALA A 14 9.00 0.65 -2.32
C ALA A 14 8.33 0.42 -3.68
N PHE A 15 8.39 -0.81 -4.22
CA PHE A 15 7.74 -1.18 -5.46
C PHE A 15 6.21 -1.05 -5.38
N ILE A 16 5.59 -1.54 -4.30
CA ILE A 16 4.15 -1.36 -4.06
C ILE A 16 3.80 0.14 -3.96
N GLY A 17 4.62 0.92 -3.26
CA GLY A 17 4.44 2.38 -3.19
C GLY A 17 4.46 3.04 -4.57
N LEU A 18 5.39 2.66 -5.43
CA LEU A 18 5.48 3.15 -6.81
C LEU A 18 4.27 2.73 -7.67
N GLN A 19 3.74 1.52 -7.45
CA GLN A 19 2.52 1.07 -8.12
C GLN A 19 1.27 1.83 -7.64
N ASN A 20 1.13 2.05 -6.34
CA ASN A 20 0.03 2.82 -5.78
C ASN A 20 0.06 4.28 -6.24
N ALA A 21 1.24 4.87 -6.33
CA ALA A 21 1.46 6.21 -6.88
C ALA A 21 1.28 6.27 -8.41
N LYS A 22 1.01 5.15 -9.08
CA LYS A 22 0.90 5.02 -10.55
C LYS A 22 2.19 5.40 -11.30
N ILE A 23 3.34 5.49 -10.62
CA ILE A 23 4.65 5.69 -11.26
C ILE A 23 5.06 4.45 -12.04
N VAL A 24 4.71 3.27 -11.52
CA VAL A 24 4.90 1.98 -12.18
C VAL A 24 3.54 1.37 -12.47
N LEU A 25 3.34 0.94 -13.72
CA LEU A 25 2.11 0.30 -14.18
C LEU A 25 2.37 -1.16 -14.57
N PRO A 26 1.37 -2.05 -14.43
CA PRO A 26 1.44 -3.40 -15.00
C PRO A 26 1.70 -3.33 -16.52
N ASN A 27 2.52 -4.24 -17.02
CA ASN A 27 2.84 -4.35 -18.43
C ASN A 27 2.87 -5.83 -18.83
N SER A 28 2.20 -6.19 -19.92
CA SER A 28 2.11 -7.57 -20.38
C SER A 28 3.45 -8.14 -20.87
N SER A 29 4.36 -7.28 -21.33
CA SER A 29 5.65 -7.71 -21.88
C SER A 29 6.75 -7.83 -20.83
N THR A 30 6.74 -6.96 -19.80
CA THR A 30 7.84 -6.83 -18.82
C THR A 30 7.39 -6.89 -17.37
N VAL A 31 6.15 -7.33 -17.10
CA VAL A 31 5.49 -7.34 -15.79
C VAL A 31 5.22 -5.94 -15.24
N ALA A 32 6.15 -5.01 -15.37
CA ALA A 32 6.00 -3.63 -14.92
C ALA A 32 6.72 -2.68 -15.88
N GLY A 33 6.15 -1.50 -16.10
CA GLY A 33 6.71 -0.41 -16.91
C GLY A 33 6.52 0.94 -16.22
N LEU A 34 7.28 1.94 -16.65
CA LEU A 34 7.10 3.30 -16.17
C LEU A 34 5.77 3.87 -16.70
N TYR A 35 5.22 4.81 -15.94
CA TYR A 35 3.96 5.47 -16.29
C TYR A 35 4.00 6.09 -17.68
N SER A 36 2.97 5.77 -18.45
CA SER A 36 2.53 6.56 -19.58
C SER A 36 1.01 6.60 -19.58
N LEU A 37 0.42 7.72 -20.01
CA LEU A 37 -1.04 7.87 -20.01
C LEU A 37 -1.71 6.86 -20.96
N SER A 38 -1.07 6.54 -22.08
CA SER A 38 -1.55 5.52 -23.03
C SER A 38 -1.56 4.12 -22.41
N SER A 39 -0.49 3.73 -21.71
CA SER A 39 -0.41 2.43 -21.03
C SER A 39 -1.40 2.34 -19.87
N TYR A 40 -1.59 3.43 -19.12
CA TYR A 40 -2.58 3.50 -18.06
C TYR A 40 -4.00 3.28 -18.60
N ASN A 41 -4.37 3.99 -19.65
CA ASN A 41 -5.68 3.86 -20.30
C ASN A 41 -5.88 2.48 -20.92
N ALA A 42 -4.86 1.87 -21.53
CA ALA A 42 -4.94 0.51 -22.04
C ALA A 42 -5.21 -0.51 -20.91
N ASN A 43 -4.58 -0.34 -19.76
CA ASN A 43 -4.83 -1.19 -18.57
C ASN A 43 -6.25 -1.01 -18.04
N LEU A 44 -6.75 0.23 -17.94
CA LEU A 44 -8.13 0.51 -17.54
C LEU A 44 -9.14 -0.11 -18.49
N GLN A 45 -8.92 0.02 -19.79
CA GLN A 45 -9.79 -0.55 -20.81
C GLN A 45 -9.82 -2.08 -20.73
N SER A 46 -8.65 -2.70 -20.52
CA SER A 46 -8.57 -4.16 -20.35
C SER A 46 -9.31 -4.62 -19.09
N ALA A 47 -9.13 -3.91 -17.98
CA ALA A 47 -9.81 -4.21 -16.72
C ALA A 47 -11.33 -4.02 -16.83
N ALA A 48 -11.80 -2.96 -17.49
CA ALA A 48 -13.21 -2.71 -17.73
C ALA A 48 -13.84 -3.82 -18.60
N THR A 49 -13.14 -4.26 -19.64
CA THR A 49 -13.59 -5.36 -20.51
C THR A 49 -13.73 -6.68 -19.73
N LEU A 50 -12.76 -6.98 -18.85
CA LEU A 50 -12.79 -8.20 -18.03
C LEU A 50 -13.91 -8.18 -17.01
N ASN A 51 -14.19 -7.03 -16.41
CA ASN A 51 -15.18 -6.86 -15.36
C ASN A 51 -16.59 -6.51 -15.91
N GLY A 52 -16.75 -6.28 -17.21
CA GLY A 52 -18.00 -5.86 -17.81
C GLY A 52 -18.47 -4.47 -17.34
N THR A 53 -17.53 -3.59 -16.95
CA THR A 53 -17.80 -2.23 -16.49
C THR A 53 -17.56 -1.20 -17.59
N GLU A 54 -18.17 -0.02 -17.44
CA GLU A 54 -17.94 1.08 -18.37
C GLU A 54 -16.51 1.61 -18.25
N TYR A 55 -15.85 1.82 -19.41
CA TYR A 55 -14.50 2.38 -19.45
C TYR A 55 -14.55 3.91 -19.42
N VAL A 56 -13.86 4.49 -18.45
CA VAL A 56 -13.65 5.94 -18.33
C VAL A 56 -12.16 6.23 -18.52
N ALA A 57 -11.81 7.01 -19.55
CA ALA A 57 -10.42 7.33 -19.83
C ALA A 57 -9.85 8.26 -18.74
N GLY A 58 -8.68 7.90 -18.23
CA GLY A 58 -7.88 8.78 -17.38
C GLY A 58 -7.23 9.89 -18.20
N THR A 59 -7.12 11.06 -17.62
CA THR A 59 -6.52 12.26 -18.21
C THR A 59 -5.24 12.66 -17.48
N PHE A 60 -4.51 13.62 -18.04
CA PHE A 60 -3.36 14.17 -17.32
C PHE A 60 -3.77 14.87 -16.01
N ASN A 61 -4.95 15.48 -16.00
CA ASN A 61 -5.44 16.26 -14.84
C ASN A 61 -5.95 15.39 -13.67
N ASP A 62 -6.21 14.11 -13.88
CA ASP A 62 -6.53 13.17 -12.79
C ASP A 62 -5.35 12.27 -12.43
N VAL A 63 -4.81 11.51 -13.41
CA VAL A 63 -3.71 10.55 -13.16
C VAL A 63 -2.34 11.18 -13.31
N GLY A 64 -2.09 11.93 -14.40
CA GLY A 64 -0.77 12.46 -14.68
C GLY A 64 -0.26 13.41 -13.60
N ILE A 65 -1.13 14.27 -13.10
CA ILE A 65 -0.79 15.22 -12.03
C ILE A 65 -0.50 14.50 -10.71
N THR A 66 -1.21 13.41 -10.39
CA THR A 66 -0.95 12.62 -9.18
C THR A 66 0.39 11.91 -9.23
N VAL A 67 0.79 11.39 -10.40
CA VAL A 67 2.12 10.81 -10.62
C VAL A 67 3.21 11.87 -10.42
N LEU A 68 3.03 13.06 -10.98
CA LEU A 68 3.96 14.16 -10.82
C LEU A 68 4.08 14.60 -9.35
N LEU A 69 2.96 14.75 -8.66
CA LEU A 69 2.93 15.06 -7.22
C LEU A 69 3.64 14.00 -6.39
N ALA A 70 3.45 12.72 -6.72
CA ALA A 70 4.12 11.62 -6.03
C ALA A 70 5.64 11.69 -6.22
N VAL A 71 6.13 11.96 -7.42
CA VAL A 71 7.57 12.12 -7.69
C VAL A 71 8.14 13.31 -6.91
N ILE A 72 7.48 14.47 -6.93
CA ILE A 72 7.88 15.64 -6.16
C ILE A 72 7.91 15.32 -4.66
N GLY A 73 6.89 14.64 -4.14
CA GLY A 73 6.79 14.24 -2.75
C GLY A 73 7.91 13.29 -2.32
N VAL A 74 8.27 12.32 -3.16
CA VAL A 74 9.39 11.40 -2.90
C VAL A 74 10.71 12.16 -2.85
N ILE A 75 10.97 13.05 -3.83
CA ILE A 75 12.20 13.85 -3.86
C ILE A 75 12.27 14.76 -2.63
N PHE A 76 11.18 15.44 -2.29
CA PHE A 76 11.12 16.31 -1.11
C PHE A 76 11.38 15.52 0.17
N THR A 77 10.73 14.37 0.34
CA THR A 77 10.95 13.49 1.50
C THR A 77 12.41 13.01 1.57
N ALA A 78 13.00 12.63 0.44
CA ALA A 78 14.39 12.20 0.36
C ALA A 78 15.35 13.33 0.82
N VAL A 79 15.10 14.57 0.42
CA VAL A 79 15.88 15.74 0.88
C VAL A 79 15.74 15.91 2.39
N LEU A 80 14.54 15.79 2.95
CA LEU A 80 14.32 15.87 4.41
C LEU A 80 15.05 14.77 5.17
N VAL A 81 15.08 13.55 4.62
CA VAL A 81 15.80 12.41 5.20
C VAL A 81 17.29 12.67 5.20
N VAL A 82 17.87 13.13 4.09
CA VAL A 82 19.31 13.47 4.00
C VAL A 82 19.68 14.62 4.95
N ARG A 83 18.77 15.56 5.14
CA ARG A 83 18.93 16.68 6.09
C ARG A 83 18.72 16.27 7.56
N ASN A 84 18.41 15.01 7.84
CA ASN A 84 18.13 14.49 9.18
C ASN A 84 17.06 15.28 9.95
N VAL A 85 16.05 15.79 9.25
CA VAL A 85 14.92 16.49 9.88
C VAL A 85 14.09 15.50 10.69
N LYS A 86 13.80 15.81 11.95
CA LYS A 86 12.94 14.97 12.79
C LYS A 86 11.51 14.92 12.22
N GLY A 87 10.97 13.72 12.03
CA GLY A 87 9.65 13.53 11.43
C GLY A 87 9.62 13.77 9.92
N ASN A 88 10.73 13.58 9.22
CA ASN A 88 10.90 13.80 7.79
C ASN A 88 9.81 13.15 6.92
N ILE A 89 9.40 11.91 7.23
CA ILE A 89 8.34 11.21 6.51
C ILE A 89 6.98 11.91 6.70
N LEU A 90 6.64 12.29 7.93
CA LEU A 90 5.40 13.00 8.24
C LEU A 90 5.34 14.34 7.50
N TRP A 91 6.42 15.11 7.55
CA TRP A 91 6.52 16.39 6.83
C TRP A 91 6.44 16.19 5.31
N GLY A 92 7.03 15.10 4.79
CA GLY A 92 6.92 14.74 3.38
C GLY A 92 5.48 14.47 2.95
N ILE A 93 4.75 13.67 3.73
CA ILE A 93 3.34 13.35 3.46
C ILE A 93 2.48 14.62 3.53
N LEU A 94 2.60 15.41 4.59
CA LEU A 94 1.81 16.63 4.76
C LEU A 94 2.06 17.65 3.65
N ALA A 95 3.34 17.87 3.30
CA ALA A 95 3.70 18.79 2.22
C ALA A 95 3.13 18.35 0.87
N THR A 96 3.22 17.06 0.54
CA THR A 96 2.67 16.52 -0.70
C THR A 96 1.14 16.64 -0.73
N TRP A 97 0.47 16.38 0.38
CA TRP A 97 -0.97 16.53 0.49
C TRP A 97 -1.42 18.00 0.33
N ILE A 98 -0.76 18.94 1.00
CA ILE A 98 -1.02 20.39 0.87
C ILE A 98 -0.79 20.83 -0.59
N LEU A 99 0.29 20.39 -1.20
CA LEU A 99 0.57 20.69 -2.61
C LEU A 99 -0.53 20.13 -3.53
N GLY A 100 -1.01 18.94 -3.25
CA GLY A 100 -2.15 18.34 -3.96
C GLY A 100 -3.43 19.17 -3.82
N MET A 101 -3.76 19.65 -2.61
CA MET A 101 -4.90 20.55 -2.39
C MET A 101 -4.76 21.86 -3.16
N ILE A 102 -3.56 22.41 -3.22
CA ILE A 102 -3.30 23.63 -4.03
C ILE A 102 -3.51 23.33 -5.52
N CYS A 103 -3.02 22.20 -6.02
CA CYS A 103 -3.27 21.79 -7.41
C CYS A 103 -4.74 21.61 -7.71
N GLN A 104 -5.51 21.06 -6.78
CA GLN A 104 -6.97 20.95 -6.92
C GLN A 104 -7.66 22.32 -6.92
N ALA A 105 -7.26 23.22 -6.04
CA ALA A 105 -7.80 24.58 -5.99
C ALA A 105 -7.50 25.38 -7.28
N CYS A 106 -6.32 25.16 -7.89
CA CYS A 106 -5.93 25.76 -9.16
C CYS A 106 -6.54 25.08 -10.40
N GLY A 107 -7.34 24.00 -10.23
CA GLY A 107 -7.93 23.24 -11.34
C GLY A 107 -6.94 22.35 -12.12
N LEU A 108 -5.70 22.21 -11.64
CA LEU A 108 -4.72 21.29 -12.23
C LEU A 108 -5.06 19.84 -11.92
N TYR A 109 -5.57 19.56 -10.73
CA TYR A 109 -6.08 18.25 -10.34
C TYR A 109 -7.61 18.27 -10.38
N VAL A 110 -8.18 17.37 -11.17
CA VAL A 110 -9.65 17.19 -11.29
C VAL A 110 -10.01 15.83 -10.73
N PRO A 111 -10.76 15.74 -9.62
CA PRO A 111 -11.17 14.45 -9.07
C PRO A 111 -12.00 13.66 -10.09
N ASN A 112 -11.66 12.37 -10.24
CA ASN A 112 -12.37 11.43 -11.09
C ASN A 112 -12.71 10.15 -10.30
N PRO A 113 -13.85 10.12 -9.59
CA PRO A 113 -14.23 8.99 -8.74
C PRO A 113 -14.36 7.66 -9.52
N ALA A 114 -14.71 7.72 -10.82
CA ALA A 114 -14.81 6.52 -11.66
C ALA A 114 -13.46 5.80 -11.80
N ASN A 115 -12.36 6.52 -11.77
CA ASN A 115 -10.99 5.99 -11.82
C ASN A 115 -10.33 5.88 -10.43
N GLY A 116 -11.09 6.11 -9.34
CA GLY A 116 -10.60 6.03 -7.96
C GLY A 116 -9.83 7.27 -7.48
N PHE A 117 -9.92 8.40 -8.19
CA PHE A 117 -9.29 9.66 -7.79
C PHE A 117 -10.33 10.57 -7.13
N TYR A 118 -10.26 10.66 -5.81
CA TYR A 118 -11.20 11.44 -5.00
C TYR A 118 -10.67 12.85 -4.70
N SER A 119 -11.55 13.71 -4.17
CA SER A 119 -11.14 15.04 -3.69
C SER A 119 -10.09 14.92 -2.59
N LEU A 120 -9.06 15.77 -2.65
CA LEU A 120 -8.02 15.87 -1.63
C LEU A 120 -8.43 16.77 -0.46
N PHE A 121 -9.53 17.53 -0.60
CA PHE A 121 -10.10 18.30 0.50
C PHE A 121 -10.83 17.35 1.45
N PRO A 122 -10.59 17.48 2.79
CA PRO A 122 -11.32 16.71 3.78
C PRO A 122 -12.81 17.02 3.71
N ASP A 123 -13.65 16.00 3.62
CA ASP A 123 -15.09 16.15 3.70
C ASP A 123 -15.56 15.84 5.12
N PHE A 124 -16.03 16.87 5.81
CA PHE A 124 -16.60 16.78 7.15
C PHE A 124 -18.13 16.79 7.16
N SER A 125 -18.77 16.70 5.99
CA SER A 125 -20.24 16.76 5.88
C SER A 125 -20.93 15.62 6.62
N SER A 126 -20.31 14.45 6.68
CA SER A 126 -20.82 13.28 7.41
C SER A 126 -20.59 13.34 8.94
N GLY A 127 -19.91 14.39 9.45
CA GLY A 127 -19.52 14.50 10.85
C GLY A 127 -18.51 13.40 11.27
N LEU A 128 -18.36 13.22 12.57
CA LEU A 128 -17.55 12.15 13.16
C LEU A 128 -18.41 10.90 13.36
N SER A 129 -18.98 10.34 12.28
CA SER A 129 -19.70 9.08 12.36
C SER A 129 -18.73 7.91 12.28
N ILE A 130 -18.76 7.01 13.26
CA ILE A 130 -18.03 5.74 13.20
C ILE A 130 -18.77 4.81 12.24
N PRO A 131 -18.17 4.39 11.10
CA PRO A 131 -18.84 3.49 10.18
C PRO A 131 -19.16 2.15 10.89
N SER A 132 -20.34 1.61 10.61
CA SER A 132 -20.75 0.33 11.17
C SER A 132 -19.92 -0.81 10.57
N LEU A 133 -19.39 -1.69 11.42
CA LEU A 133 -18.70 -2.91 11.00
C LEU A 133 -19.69 -4.05 10.66
N ALA A 134 -20.98 -3.88 10.96
CA ALA A 134 -22.00 -4.92 10.76
C ALA A 134 -22.04 -5.53 9.33
N PRO A 135 -21.81 -4.78 8.24
CA PRO A 135 -21.84 -5.36 6.90
C PRO A 135 -20.73 -6.37 6.61
N ILE A 136 -19.58 -6.25 7.29
CA ILE A 136 -18.37 -7.05 7.03
C ILE A 136 -18.05 -8.04 8.14
N PHE A 137 -18.54 -7.80 9.36
CA PHE A 137 -18.23 -8.61 10.52
C PHE A 137 -18.74 -10.06 10.35
N GLY A 138 -17.82 -11.02 10.48
CA GLY A 138 -18.14 -12.44 10.40
C GLY A 138 -18.59 -12.95 9.02
N LYS A 139 -18.40 -12.17 7.94
CA LYS A 139 -18.77 -12.55 6.56
C LYS A 139 -17.70 -13.42 5.91
N LEU A 140 -17.30 -14.51 6.58
CA LEU A 140 -16.34 -15.46 6.07
C LEU A 140 -17.01 -16.38 5.02
N ASP A 141 -16.43 -16.44 3.82
CA ASP A 141 -16.86 -17.36 2.77
C ASP A 141 -15.90 -18.55 2.70
N PHE A 142 -16.42 -19.73 2.99
CA PHE A 142 -15.67 -20.99 2.96
C PHE A 142 -15.85 -21.77 1.66
N SER A 143 -16.53 -21.23 0.66
CA SER A 143 -16.79 -21.93 -0.61
C SER A 143 -15.49 -22.28 -1.34
N ILE A 144 -14.46 -21.45 -1.21
CA ILE A 144 -13.14 -21.65 -1.83
C ILE A 144 -12.40 -22.90 -1.29
N LEU A 145 -12.74 -23.38 -0.07
CA LEU A 145 -12.12 -24.57 0.51
C LEU A 145 -12.33 -25.84 -0.34
N LYS A 146 -13.36 -25.84 -1.20
CA LYS A 146 -13.69 -26.97 -2.07
C LYS A 146 -12.85 -26.98 -3.36
N THR A 147 -12.11 -25.93 -3.64
CA THR A 147 -11.28 -25.80 -4.84
C THR A 147 -9.85 -26.23 -4.56
N GLY A 148 -9.19 -26.93 -5.49
CA GLY A 148 -7.78 -27.29 -5.35
C GLY A 148 -6.85 -26.05 -5.29
N GLU A 149 -7.28 -24.94 -5.83
CA GLU A 149 -6.56 -23.66 -5.80
C GLU A 149 -6.42 -23.09 -4.39
N PHE A 150 -7.33 -23.45 -3.48
CA PHE A 150 -7.26 -22.99 -2.07
C PHE A 150 -5.91 -23.28 -1.44
N PHE A 151 -5.37 -24.48 -1.59
CA PHE A 151 -4.08 -24.84 -0.99
C PHE A 151 -2.93 -24.02 -1.56
N VAL A 152 -2.92 -23.78 -2.87
CA VAL A 152 -1.88 -22.97 -3.53
C VAL A 152 -1.94 -21.52 -3.02
N ILE A 153 -3.13 -20.94 -2.98
CA ILE A 153 -3.35 -19.57 -2.51
C ILE A 153 -2.99 -19.46 -1.02
N MET A 154 -3.46 -20.41 -0.20
CA MET A 154 -3.17 -20.45 1.24
C MET A 154 -1.67 -20.49 1.52
N PHE A 155 -0.94 -21.39 0.85
CA PHE A 155 0.52 -21.47 1.03
C PHE A 155 1.24 -20.22 0.53
N ALA A 156 0.82 -19.64 -0.60
CA ALA A 156 1.40 -18.41 -1.12
C ALA A 156 1.24 -17.25 -0.12
N PHE A 157 0.03 -17.03 0.40
CA PHE A 157 -0.22 -16.01 1.41
C PHE A 157 0.52 -16.27 2.71
N LEU A 158 0.54 -17.53 3.19
CA LEU A 158 1.27 -17.91 4.40
C LEU A 158 2.76 -17.57 4.29
N PHE A 159 3.38 -17.89 3.16
CA PHE A 159 4.80 -17.57 2.94
C PHE A 159 5.04 -16.07 2.86
N VAL A 160 4.20 -15.32 2.14
CA VAL A 160 4.33 -13.87 2.04
C VAL A 160 4.19 -13.23 3.42
N ASP A 161 3.16 -13.56 4.19
CA ASP A 161 2.89 -13.04 5.52
C ASP A 161 4.04 -13.37 6.49
N MET A 162 4.49 -14.62 6.50
CA MET A 162 5.60 -15.06 7.35
C MET A 162 6.91 -14.31 7.04
N PHE A 163 7.26 -14.13 5.78
CA PHE A 163 8.49 -13.42 5.40
C PHE A 163 8.38 -11.94 5.67
N ASP A 164 7.23 -11.33 5.44
CA ASP A 164 6.97 -9.92 5.73
C ASP A 164 7.10 -9.64 7.23
N THR A 165 6.41 -10.41 8.07
CA THR A 165 6.46 -10.28 9.52
C THR A 165 7.87 -10.49 10.08
N ILE A 166 8.59 -11.55 9.65
CA ILE A 166 9.96 -11.79 10.10
C ILE A 166 10.89 -10.65 9.69
N GLY A 167 10.76 -10.17 8.47
CA GLY A 167 11.62 -9.11 7.94
C GLY A 167 11.38 -7.78 8.64
N THR A 168 10.12 -7.38 8.81
CA THR A 168 9.75 -6.15 9.50
C THR A 168 10.14 -6.20 10.97
N LEU A 169 9.86 -7.29 11.70
CA LEU A 169 10.27 -7.46 13.10
C LEU A 169 11.80 -7.36 13.27
N ILE A 170 12.57 -7.97 12.38
CA ILE A 170 14.04 -7.87 12.44
C ILE A 170 14.49 -6.44 12.11
N GLY A 171 13.89 -5.80 11.11
CA GLY A 171 14.19 -4.43 10.71
C GLY A 171 13.96 -3.43 11.84
N VAL A 172 12.75 -3.44 12.43
CA VAL A 172 12.38 -2.58 13.56
C VAL A 172 13.25 -2.84 14.76
N SER A 173 13.46 -4.12 15.13
CA SER A 173 14.25 -4.49 16.32
C SER A 173 15.72 -4.11 16.16
N SER A 174 16.27 -4.18 14.95
CA SER A 174 17.62 -3.71 14.64
C SER A 174 17.74 -2.20 14.83
N LYS A 175 16.78 -1.45 14.31
CA LYS A 175 16.74 0.01 14.45
C LYS A 175 16.53 0.48 15.87
N ALA A 176 15.73 -0.27 16.64
CA ALA A 176 15.44 0.00 18.06
C ALA A 176 16.50 -0.54 19.04
N ASN A 177 17.59 -1.14 18.53
CA ASN A 177 18.63 -1.78 19.36
C ASN A 177 18.10 -2.87 20.32
N MET A 178 17.06 -3.60 19.89
CA MET A 178 16.44 -4.67 20.67
C MET A 178 17.02 -6.07 20.39
N LEU A 179 17.97 -6.17 19.47
CA LEU A 179 18.63 -7.43 19.13
C LEU A 179 19.68 -7.79 20.20
N ASP A 180 19.82 -9.08 20.50
CA ASP A 180 20.88 -9.58 21.36
C ASP A 180 22.25 -9.49 20.67
N LYS A 181 23.32 -9.84 21.42
CA LYS A 181 24.71 -9.83 20.93
C LYS A 181 24.93 -10.75 19.71
N ASN A 182 24.03 -11.70 19.50
CA ASN A 182 24.04 -12.63 18.36
C ASN A 182 23.13 -12.17 17.22
N GLY A 183 22.58 -10.97 17.27
CA GLY A 183 21.65 -10.43 16.28
C GLY A 183 20.32 -11.17 16.24
N LYS A 184 19.87 -11.76 17.35
CA LYS A 184 18.58 -12.43 17.48
C LYS A 184 17.62 -11.53 18.24
N LEU A 185 16.34 -11.53 17.83
CA LEU A 185 15.29 -10.86 18.58
C LEU A 185 14.87 -11.73 19.78
N PRO A 186 15.02 -11.24 21.02
CA PRO A 186 14.48 -11.93 22.19
C PRO A 186 12.96 -12.09 22.07
N ARG A 187 12.44 -13.28 22.43
CA ARG A 187 11.00 -13.57 22.43
C ARG A 187 10.32 -13.47 21.04
N ILE A 188 11.04 -13.70 19.95
CA ILE A 188 10.48 -13.67 18.58
C ILE A 188 9.24 -14.55 18.43
N LYS A 189 9.17 -15.69 19.14
CA LYS A 189 7.98 -16.56 19.14
C LYS A 189 6.71 -15.85 19.63
N GLY A 190 6.85 -15.02 20.68
CA GLY A 190 5.71 -14.26 21.20
C GLY A 190 5.25 -13.17 20.23
N ALA A 191 6.18 -12.51 19.55
CA ALA A 191 5.87 -11.49 18.54
C ALA A 191 5.14 -12.11 17.33
N LEU A 192 5.64 -13.24 16.80
CA LEU A 192 4.98 -13.96 15.71
C LEU A 192 3.60 -14.51 16.10
N MET A 193 3.44 -14.96 17.36
CA MET A 193 2.14 -15.42 17.84
C MET A 193 1.13 -14.28 17.95
N ALA A 194 1.57 -13.11 18.41
CA ALA A 194 0.72 -11.92 18.50
C ALA A 194 0.23 -11.47 17.11
N ASP A 195 1.13 -11.50 16.13
CA ASP A 195 0.81 -11.19 14.74
C ASP A 195 -0.21 -12.19 14.15
N ALA A 196 0.02 -13.48 14.34
CA ALA A 196 -0.92 -14.52 13.88
C ALA A 196 -2.31 -14.38 14.51
N VAL A 197 -2.40 -14.04 15.81
CA VAL A 197 -3.68 -13.79 16.49
C VAL A 197 -4.36 -12.54 15.92
N ALA A 198 -3.61 -11.46 15.70
CA ALA A 198 -4.13 -10.23 15.11
C ALA A 198 -4.66 -10.45 13.69
N ASN A 199 -4.00 -11.28 12.88
CA ASN A 199 -4.47 -11.66 11.55
C ASN A 199 -5.78 -12.47 11.61
N CYS A 200 -5.92 -13.38 12.58
CA CYS A 200 -7.17 -14.12 12.79
C CYS A 200 -8.32 -13.18 13.21
N GLU A 201 -8.05 -12.24 14.13
CA GLU A 201 -9.03 -11.23 14.55
C GLU A 201 -9.41 -10.31 13.38
N GLY A 202 -8.43 -9.88 12.59
CA GLY A 202 -8.63 -9.07 11.39
C GLY A 202 -9.56 -9.78 10.39
N ALA A 203 -9.37 -11.06 10.15
CA ALA A 203 -10.23 -11.84 9.26
C ALA A 203 -11.69 -11.89 9.75
N VAL A 204 -11.93 -12.03 11.07
CA VAL A 204 -13.29 -12.02 11.65
C VAL A 204 -13.94 -10.65 11.53
N ILE A 205 -13.17 -9.58 11.73
CA ILE A 205 -13.65 -8.19 11.62
C ILE A 205 -13.88 -7.79 10.15
N GLY A 206 -13.24 -8.50 9.21
CA GLY A 206 -13.32 -8.20 7.77
C GLY A 206 -12.28 -7.18 7.31
N THR A 207 -11.15 -7.06 8.03
CA THR A 207 -10.02 -6.24 7.61
C THR A 207 -9.01 -7.06 6.78
N SER A 208 -8.09 -6.36 6.11
CA SER A 208 -6.93 -7.02 5.51
C SER A 208 -5.97 -7.55 6.59
N THR A 209 -4.98 -8.35 6.18
CA THR A 209 -3.91 -8.82 7.06
C THR A 209 -3.25 -7.65 7.78
N THR A 210 -2.96 -7.84 9.07
CA THR A 210 -2.20 -6.87 9.86
C THR A 210 -0.72 -7.14 9.70
N THR A 211 0.04 -6.14 9.29
CA THR A 211 1.50 -6.21 9.20
C THR A 211 2.13 -5.15 10.08
N PRO A 212 3.23 -5.45 10.80
CA PRO A 212 3.95 -4.44 11.54
C PRO A 212 4.64 -3.49 10.57
N PHE A 213 4.40 -2.18 10.71
CA PHE A 213 5.08 -1.15 9.93
C PHE A 213 6.34 -0.66 10.64
N VAL A 214 7.36 -0.30 9.85
CA VAL A 214 8.66 0.20 10.29
C VAL A 214 8.68 1.73 10.29
#